data_55053c3c2fe1e281ed09dff87a06e5f4
#
_entry.id   55053c3c2fe1e281ed09dff87a06e5f4
#
_cell.length_a   1.000
_cell.length_b   1.000
_cell.length_c   1.000
_cell.angle_alpha   90.00
_cell.angle_beta   90.00
_cell.angle_gamma   90.00
#
_symmetry.space_group_name_H-M   'P 1'
#
loop_
_entity.id
_entity.type
_entity.pdbx_description
1 polymer ?
#
loop_
_entity_poly.entity_id
_entity_poly.type
_entity_poly.pdbx_seq_one_letter_code
_entity_poly.pdbx_strand_id
1 'polypeptide(L)'
;MENNSTVELAKQRLNDWLSQGAIAPGDKLPSERELGELLNIKRMTLRQALLFLESESRIFRKDRRGWFAALPRFNYNPNSSTSFKQAAIEQRRFPSWGYMTKERVLTAPAAIGDLLQVSEGAEIYQICGWGALDNHIVFYHETYINPLVAPDFIERLGENSFAEVWENAYGTPTHTRHLAFKPTRLSGDACKVMGGNASTPSILVEKHRADAQRRIVQVDIEYWRFESVDFFINL
;
A
#
# COMPACT_ATOMS: atom_id res chain seq x y z
N MET A 1 1.52 -7.55 37.36
CA MET A 1 2.71 -8.14 36.71
C MET A 1 2.49 -9.52 36.10
N GLU A 2 1.71 -10.42 36.71
CA GLU A 2 1.45 -11.78 36.17
C GLU A 2 0.75 -11.81 34.79
N ASN A 3 -0.12 -10.86 34.51
CA ASN A 3 -0.90 -10.86 33.25
C ASN A 3 -0.02 -10.56 32.00
N ASN A 4 1.04 -9.75 32.14
CA ASN A 4 1.98 -9.44 31.06
C ASN A 4 2.85 -10.67 30.70
N SER A 5 3.25 -11.45 31.67
CA SER A 5 4.05 -12.67 31.48
C SER A 5 3.26 -13.77 30.72
N THR A 6 1.95 -13.87 30.99
CA THR A 6 1.08 -14.85 30.33
C THR A 6 0.82 -14.50 28.87
N VAL A 7 0.67 -13.21 28.56
CA VAL A 7 0.47 -12.73 27.16
C VAL A 7 1.77 -12.88 26.36
N GLU A 8 2.92 -12.56 26.96
CA GLU A 8 4.21 -12.72 26.29
C GLU A 8 4.52 -14.19 25.98
N LEU A 9 4.22 -15.11 26.90
CA LEU A 9 4.33 -16.54 26.65
C LEU A 9 3.40 -17.01 25.53
N ALA A 10 2.18 -16.49 25.49
CA ALA A 10 1.24 -16.79 24.40
C ALA A 10 1.72 -16.27 23.04
N LYS A 11 2.27 -15.06 23.01
CA LYS A 11 2.90 -14.46 21.84
C LYS A 11 4.06 -15.33 21.35
N GLN A 12 4.94 -15.76 22.25
CA GLN A 12 6.07 -16.62 21.90
C GLN A 12 5.58 -17.95 21.29
N ARG A 13 4.61 -18.63 21.90
CA ARG A 13 4.05 -19.89 21.38
C ARG A 13 3.44 -19.72 19.99
N LEU A 14 2.69 -18.64 19.75
CA LEU A 14 2.14 -18.30 18.44
C LEU A 14 3.24 -18.06 17.41
N ASN A 15 4.27 -17.31 17.78
CA ASN A 15 5.40 -17.00 16.92
C ASN A 15 6.20 -18.25 16.55
N ASP A 16 6.46 -19.12 17.50
CA ASP A 16 7.11 -20.41 17.29
C ASP A 16 6.30 -21.31 16.35
N TRP A 17 4.98 -21.37 16.56
CA TRP A 17 4.08 -22.13 15.69
C TRP A 17 4.07 -21.59 14.25
N LEU A 18 4.01 -20.26 14.05
CA LEU A 18 4.12 -19.64 12.73
C LEU A 18 5.48 -19.95 12.06
N SER A 19 6.55 -19.96 12.84
CA SER A 19 7.92 -20.17 12.34
C SER A 19 8.22 -21.64 11.97
N GLN A 20 7.42 -22.58 12.48
CA GLN A 20 7.54 -24.01 12.13
C GLN A 20 6.99 -24.34 10.73
N GLY A 21 6.52 -23.36 9.99
CA GLY A 21 6.04 -23.53 8.61
C GLY A 21 4.65 -24.16 8.51
N ALA A 22 3.90 -24.19 9.60
CA ALA A 22 2.52 -24.70 9.62
C ALA A 22 1.57 -23.89 8.73
N ILE A 23 1.91 -22.64 8.45
CA ILE A 23 1.15 -21.69 7.61
C ILE A 23 2.13 -20.98 6.66
N ALA A 24 1.84 -21.00 5.38
CA ALA A 24 2.63 -20.26 4.42
C ALA A 24 2.36 -18.75 4.52
N PRO A 25 3.34 -17.89 4.18
CA PRO A 25 3.10 -16.45 4.08
C PRO A 25 1.92 -16.13 3.17
N GLY A 26 1.03 -15.27 3.65
CA GLY A 26 -0.20 -14.89 2.95
C GLY A 26 -1.41 -15.80 3.21
N ASP A 27 -1.21 -16.95 3.80
CA ASP A 27 -2.31 -17.88 4.10
C ASP A 27 -3.10 -17.48 5.34
N LYS A 28 -4.34 -17.95 5.38
CA LYS A 28 -5.25 -17.72 6.49
C LYS A 28 -4.88 -18.57 7.69
N LEU A 29 -4.80 -17.95 8.86
CA LEU A 29 -4.66 -18.66 10.12
C LEU A 29 -5.96 -19.39 10.50
N PRO A 30 -5.90 -20.46 11.29
CA PRO A 30 -7.06 -21.02 11.96
C PRO A 30 -7.81 -19.95 12.76
N SER A 31 -9.09 -20.19 13.04
CA SER A 31 -9.88 -19.27 13.85
C SER A 31 -9.30 -19.08 15.26
N GLU A 32 -9.64 -17.98 15.93
CA GLU A 32 -9.21 -17.73 17.32
C GLU A 32 -9.59 -18.90 18.26
N ARG A 33 -10.72 -19.57 18.00
CA ARG A 33 -11.13 -20.74 18.78
C ARG A 33 -10.19 -21.93 18.53
N GLU A 34 -9.95 -22.27 17.28
CA GLU A 34 -9.05 -23.37 16.88
C GLU A 34 -7.61 -23.14 17.34
N LEU A 35 -7.10 -21.92 17.22
CA LEU A 35 -5.78 -21.55 17.73
C LEU A 35 -5.69 -21.66 19.26
N GLY A 36 -6.75 -21.26 19.96
CA GLY A 36 -6.83 -21.38 21.42
C GLY A 36 -6.77 -22.83 21.88
N GLU A 37 -7.48 -23.73 21.20
CA GLU A 37 -7.47 -25.18 21.45
C GLU A 37 -6.10 -25.77 21.07
N LEU A 38 -5.58 -25.48 19.89
CA LEU A 38 -4.31 -26.01 19.38
C LEU A 38 -3.11 -25.64 20.27
N LEU A 39 -3.05 -24.40 20.73
CA LEU A 39 -1.92 -23.85 21.48
C LEU A 39 -2.16 -23.89 23.01
N ASN A 40 -3.31 -24.37 23.46
CA ASN A 40 -3.74 -24.33 24.83
C ASN A 40 -3.62 -22.95 25.48
N ILE A 41 -4.19 -21.95 24.78
CA ILE A 41 -4.19 -20.53 25.19
C ILE A 41 -5.62 -20.05 25.41
N LYS A 42 -5.88 -19.41 26.56
CA LYS A 42 -7.20 -18.82 26.86
C LYS A 42 -7.54 -17.72 25.84
N ARG A 43 -8.81 -17.64 25.41
CA ARG A 43 -9.30 -16.75 24.35
C ARG A 43 -8.84 -15.30 24.49
N MET A 44 -8.95 -14.72 25.69
CA MET A 44 -8.57 -13.31 25.89
C MET A 44 -7.07 -13.09 25.77
N THR A 45 -6.27 -14.00 26.28
CA THR A 45 -4.81 -13.99 26.18
C THR A 45 -4.35 -14.17 24.74
N LEU A 46 -4.98 -15.13 24.03
CA LEU A 46 -4.72 -15.34 22.59
C LEU A 46 -5.00 -14.09 21.78
N ARG A 47 -6.15 -13.45 22.02
CA ARG A 47 -6.50 -12.22 21.29
C ARG A 47 -5.50 -11.09 21.52
N GLN A 48 -5.01 -10.91 22.73
CA GLN A 48 -3.96 -9.95 23.02
C GLN A 48 -2.65 -10.32 22.33
N ALA A 49 -2.24 -11.58 22.33
CA ALA A 49 -1.06 -12.06 21.63
C ALA A 49 -1.16 -11.84 20.11
N LEU A 50 -2.33 -12.09 19.51
CA LEU A 50 -2.58 -11.81 18.08
C LEU A 50 -2.46 -10.31 17.77
N LEU A 51 -2.98 -9.41 18.61
CA LEU A 51 -2.83 -7.98 18.44
C LEU A 51 -1.35 -7.53 18.54
N PHE A 52 -0.55 -8.14 19.40
CA PHE A 52 0.88 -7.89 19.45
C PHE A 52 1.59 -8.34 18.16
N LEU A 53 1.30 -9.56 17.66
CA LEU A 53 1.88 -10.03 16.41
C LEU A 53 1.43 -9.19 15.19
N GLU A 54 0.21 -8.65 15.22
CA GLU A 54 -0.25 -7.69 14.20
C GLU A 54 0.56 -6.39 14.27
N SER A 55 0.80 -5.84 15.46
CA SER A 55 1.61 -4.64 15.63
C SER A 55 3.07 -4.84 15.22
N GLU A 56 3.57 -6.07 15.28
CA GLU A 56 4.91 -6.47 14.80
C GLU A 56 4.92 -6.87 13.31
N SER A 57 3.77 -6.73 12.64
CA SER A 57 3.62 -7.08 11.21
C SER A 57 3.92 -8.54 10.89
N ARG A 58 3.78 -9.45 11.86
CA ARG A 58 3.92 -10.91 11.67
C ARG A 58 2.66 -11.54 11.10
N ILE A 59 1.52 -10.95 11.40
CA ILE A 59 0.20 -11.31 10.90
C ILE A 59 -0.57 -10.03 10.55
N PHE A 60 -1.64 -10.17 9.78
CA PHE A 60 -2.55 -9.07 9.49
C PHE A 60 -4.00 -9.55 9.45
N ARG A 61 -4.91 -8.62 9.63
CA ARG A 61 -6.34 -8.91 9.64
C ARG A 61 -6.99 -8.47 8.33
N LYS A 62 -7.83 -9.33 7.76
CA LYS A 62 -8.81 -8.94 6.73
C LYS A 62 -10.19 -8.86 7.36
N ASP A 63 -10.93 -7.79 7.07
CA ASP A 63 -12.26 -7.58 7.65
C ASP A 63 -13.16 -8.79 7.40
N ARG A 64 -13.82 -9.27 8.45
CA ARG A 64 -14.72 -10.45 8.47
C ARG A 64 -14.10 -11.76 7.95
N ARG A 65 -12.84 -11.77 7.58
CA ARG A 65 -12.15 -12.96 7.04
C ARG A 65 -11.17 -13.60 8.03
N GLY A 66 -10.81 -12.90 9.10
CA GLY A 66 -9.91 -13.38 10.14
C GLY A 66 -8.47 -12.95 9.95
N TRP A 67 -7.56 -13.72 10.55
CA TRP A 67 -6.12 -13.47 10.58
C TRP A 67 -5.39 -14.19 9.46
N PHE A 68 -4.30 -13.59 8.97
CA PHE A 68 -3.46 -14.10 7.89
C PHE A 68 -1.99 -13.94 8.27
N ALA A 69 -1.14 -14.88 7.89
CA ALA A 69 0.30 -14.74 8.01
C ALA A 69 0.80 -13.60 7.11
N ALA A 70 1.69 -12.76 7.62
CA ALA A 70 2.24 -11.69 6.82
C ALA A 70 3.16 -12.25 5.72
N LEU A 71 3.16 -11.57 4.57
CA LEU A 71 4.14 -11.82 3.51
C LEU A 71 5.50 -11.23 3.91
N PRO A 72 6.59 -11.71 3.32
CA PRO A 72 7.87 -10.99 3.42
C PRO A 72 7.69 -9.53 3.01
N ARG A 73 8.25 -8.62 3.79
CA ARG A 73 8.15 -7.20 3.51
C ARG A 73 8.82 -6.85 2.19
N PHE A 74 8.20 -5.96 1.47
CA PHE A 74 8.70 -5.44 0.21
C PHE A 74 9.60 -4.24 0.48
N ASN A 75 10.88 -4.37 0.16
CA ASN A 75 11.82 -3.26 0.24
C ASN A 75 11.60 -2.31 -0.94
N TYR A 76 11.09 -1.12 -0.69
CA TYR A 76 10.72 -0.19 -1.73
C TYR A 76 11.29 1.21 -1.53
N ASN A 77 11.98 1.70 -2.57
CA ASN A 77 12.44 3.09 -2.63
C ASN A 77 11.52 3.90 -3.55
N PRO A 78 10.55 4.66 -2.99
CA PRO A 78 9.62 5.45 -3.80
C PRO A 78 10.27 6.66 -4.48
N ASN A 79 11.52 6.98 -4.14
CA ASN A 79 12.31 8.02 -4.79
C ASN A 79 13.12 7.50 -5.99
N SER A 80 13.18 6.17 -6.18
CA SER A 80 13.88 5.58 -7.31
C SER A 80 13.15 5.82 -8.63
N SER A 81 13.88 5.79 -9.74
CA SER A 81 13.32 5.67 -11.08
C SER A 81 12.78 4.26 -11.37
N THR A 82 13.18 3.27 -10.56
CA THR A 82 12.71 1.89 -10.68
C THR A 82 11.21 1.82 -10.38
N SER A 83 10.44 1.28 -11.31
CA SER A 83 9.00 1.11 -11.13
C SER A 83 8.69 0.05 -10.05
N PHE A 84 7.47 0.10 -9.47
CA PHE A 84 6.98 -0.93 -8.56
C PHE A 84 7.12 -2.35 -9.15
N LYS A 85 6.78 -2.51 -10.43
CA LYS A 85 6.91 -3.78 -11.16
C LYS A 85 8.35 -4.28 -11.16
N GLN A 86 9.29 -3.44 -11.57
CA GLN A 86 10.69 -3.80 -11.67
C GLN A 86 11.29 -4.13 -10.30
N ALA A 87 11.02 -3.30 -9.29
CA ALA A 87 11.48 -3.51 -7.92
C ALA A 87 10.94 -4.83 -7.32
N ALA A 88 9.70 -5.22 -7.68
CA ALA A 88 9.13 -6.49 -7.24
C ALA A 88 9.81 -7.69 -7.91
N ILE A 89 10.06 -7.63 -9.21
CA ILE A 89 10.74 -8.69 -9.97
C ILE A 89 12.15 -8.92 -9.43
N GLU A 90 12.90 -7.85 -9.14
CA GLU A 90 14.24 -7.93 -8.56
C GLU A 90 14.26 -8.64 -7.19
N GLN A 91 13.17 -8.53 -6.43
CA GLN A 91 12.97 -9.22 -5.16
C GLN A 91 12.28 -10.58 -5.31
N ARG A 92 12.18 -11.10 -6.54
CA ARG A 92 11.55 -12.39 -6.88
C ARG A 92 10.08 -12.47 -6.41
N ARG A 93 9.36 -11.33 -6.45
CA ARG A 93 7.93 -11.25 -6.17
C ARG A 93 7.16 -11.18 -7.48
N PHE A 94 5.90 -11.56 -7.45
CA PHE A 94 5.00 -11.50 -8.59
C PHE A 94 4.11 -10.26 -8.50
N PRO A 95 4.46 -9.14 -9.19
CA PRO A 95 3.65 -7.94 -9.17
C PRO A 95 2.42 -8.07 -10.07
N SER A 96 1.32 -7.50 -9.62
CA SER A 96 0.17 -7.19 -10.46
C SER A 96 -0.44 -5.87 -10.04
N TRP A 97 -1.17 -5.23 -10.92
CA TRP A 97 -1.85 -3.96 -10.64
C TRP A 97 -3.12 -3.86 -11.47
N GLY A 98 -4.01 -2.96 -11.07
CA GLY A 98 -5.23 -2.68 -11.80
C GLY A 98 -5.69 -1.26 -11.55
N TYR A 99 -6.37 -0.71 -12.54
CA TYR A 99 -7.01 0.60 -12.45
C TYR A 99 -8.50 0.39 -12.22
N MET A 100 -9.05 1.10 -11.23
CA MET A 100 -10.48 1.05 -10.89
C MET A 100 -11.24 2.13 -11.62
N THR A 101 -10.70 3.35 -11.59
CA THR A 101 -11.24 4.52 -12.27
C THR A 101 -10.13 5.25 -13.01
N LYS A 102 -10.48 5.80 -14.18
CA LYS A 102 -9.65 6.68 -14.98
C LYS A 102 -10.59 7.76 -15.51
N GLU A 103 -10.65 8.89 -14.83
CA GLU A 103 -11.67 9.91 -15.06
C GLU A 103 -11.06 11.28 -15.26
N ARG A 104 -11.76 12.10 -16.05
CA ARG A 104 -11.57 13.54 -16.08
C ARG A 104 -12.51 14.16 -15.07
N VAL A 105 -11.98 14.82 -14.05
CA VAL A 105 -12.77 15.47 -13.01
C VAL A 105 -12.57 16.96 -13.06
N LEU A 106 -13.69 17.71 -12.85
CA LEU A 106 -13.68 19.18 -12.91
C LEU A 106 -13.29 19.82 -11.56
N THR A 107 -13.13 19.02 -10.52
CA THR A 107 -12.86 19.51 -9.17
C THR A 107 -11.81 18.64 -8.52
N ALA A 108 -10.54 19.02 -8.71
CA ALA A 108 -9.49 18.51 -7.86
C ALA A 108 -9.69 19.01 -6.42
N PRO A 109 -9.27 18.25 -5.39
CA PRO A 109 -9.07 18.84 -4.08
C PRO A 109 -8.20 20.10 -4.22
N ALA A 110 -8.58 21.21 -3.56
CA ALA A 110 -7.92 22.51 -3.77
C ALA A 110 -6.39 22.43 -3.67
N ALA A 111 -5.88 21.69 -2.66
CA ALA A 111 -4.43 21.48 -2.49
C ALA A 111 -3.76 20.77 -3.69
N ILE A 112 -4.46 19.88 -4.39
CA ILE A 112 -3.95 19.21 -5.60
C ILE A 112 -3.97 20.18 -6.78
N GLY A 113 -5.03 20.98 -6.92
CA GLY A 113 -5.12 22.01 -7.96
C GLY A 113 -3.98 23.01 -7.88
N ASP A 114 -3.69 23.49 -6.67
CA ASP A 114 -2.57 24.42 -6.43
C ASP A 114 -1.20 23.80 -6.81
N LEU A 115 -0.97 22.55 -6.42
CA LEU A 115 0.26 21.84 -6.75
C LEU A 115 0.46 21.64 -8.26
N LEU A 116 -0.61 21.29 -8.98
CA LEU A 116 -0.59 21.07 -10.42
C LEU A 116 -0.74 22.37 -11.23
N GLN A 117 -0.89 23.51 -10.53
CA GLN A 117 -1.06 24.83 -11.15
C GLN A 117 -2.23 24.87 -12.15
N VAL A 118 -3.34 24.24 -11.77
CA VAL A 118 -4.58 24.28 -12.54
C VAL A 118 -5.56 25.27 -11.91
N SER A 119 -6.30 26.01 -12.75
CA SER A 119 -7.32 26.94 -12.29
C SER A 119 -8.46 26.21 -11.62
N GLU A 120 -9.16 26.86 -10.70
CA GLU A 120 -10.40 26.34 -10.12
C GLU A 120 -11.41 25.98 -11.22
N GLY A 121 -11.99 24.78 -11.14
CA GLY A 121 -12.92 24.27 -12.16
C GLY A 121 -12.26 23.74 -13.44
N ALA A 122 -10.93 23.76 -13.56
CA ALA A 122 -10.25 23.12 -14.69
C ALA A 122 -10.31 21.59 -14.59
N GLU A 123 -10.27 20.95 -15.75
CA GLU A 123 -10.16 19.49 -15.81
C GLU A 123 -8.82 19.01 -15.26
N ILE A 124 -8.86 17.89 -14.58
CA ILE A 124 -7.71 17.14 -14.10
C ILE A 124 -7.99 15.65 -14.30
N TYR A 125 -6.98 14.86 -14.59
CA TYR A 125 -7.10 13.42 -14.58
C TYR A 125 -6.98 12.91 -13.15
N GLN A 126 -7.96 12.11 -12.73
CA GLN A 126 -7.91 11.31 -11.52
C GLN A 126 -7.89 9.83 -11.89
N ILE A 127 -6.89 9.12 -11.44
CA ILE A 127 -6.69 7.70 -11.73
C ILE A 127 -6.53 6.98 -10.40
N CYS A 128 -7.47 6.08 -10.10
CA CYS A 128 -7.44 5.27 -8.90
C CYS A 128 -7.13 3.82 -9.26
N GLY A 129 -6.30 3.19 -8.46
CA GLY A 129 -5.89 1.82 -8.72
C GLY A 129 -5.25 1.16 -7.52
N TRP A 130 -4.72 -0.02 -7.75
CA TRP A 130 -4.07 -0.84 -6.73
C TRP A 130 -2.85 -1.56 -7.29
N GLY A 131 -1.92 -1.86 -6.41
CA GLY A 131 -0.82 -2.77 -6.67
C GLY A 131 -0.82 -3.94 -5.72
N ALA A 132 -0.45 -5.11 -6.23
CA ALA A 132 -0.39 -6.35 -5.48
C ALA A 132 0.94 -7.07 -5.69
N LEU A 133 1.32 -7.83 -4.68
CA LEU A 133 2.46 -8.75 -4.70
C LEU A 133 1.96 -10.14 -4.32
N ASP A 134 2.28 -11.15 -5.11
CA ASP A 134 1.90 -12.55 -4.86
C ASP A 134 0.39 -12.70 -4.55
N ASN A 135 -0.46 -12.04 -5.36
CA ASN A 135 -1.92 -11.99 -5.23
C ASN A 135 -2.46 -11.28 -3.98
N HIS A 136 -1.63 -10.50 -3.28
CA HIS A 136 -2.07 -9.68 -2.15
C HIS A 136 -1.95 -8.20 -2.50
N ILE A 137 -3.06 -7.46 -2.44
CA ILE A 137 -3.06 -6.01 -2.65
C ILE A 137 -2.28 -5.37 -1.50
N VAL A 138 -1.17 -4.70 -1.84
CA VAL A 138 -0.25 -4.07 -0.89
C VAL A 138 -0.41 -2.56 -0.80
N PHE A 139 -0.93 -1.93 -1.85
CA PHE A 139 -1.30 -0.52 -1.82
C PHE A 139 -2.51 -0.22 -2.71
N TYR A 140 -3.17 0.88 -2.39
CA TYR A 140 -4.15 1.59 -3.20
C TYR A 140 -3.63 2.99 -3.47
N HIS A 141 -3.89 3.54 -4.65
CA HIS A 141 -3.44 4.88 -5.00
C HIS A 141 -4.53 5.72 -5.66
N GLU A 142 -4.41 7.03 -5.47
CA GLU A 142 -5.09 8.08 -6.21
C GLU A 142 -4.00 8.95 -6.85
N THR A 143 -3.99 9.01 -8.17
CA THR A 143 -3.00 9.76 -8.94
C THR A 143 -3.70 10.87 -9.70
N TYR A 144 -3.16 12.07 -9.60
CA TYR A 144 -3.67 13.28 -10.25
C TYR A 144 -2.65 13.80 -11.24
N ILE A 145 -3.11 14.11 -12.47
CA ILE A 145 -2.26 14.57 -13.57
C ILE A 145 -2.92 15.75 -14.27
N ASN A 146 -2.11 16.77 -14.61
CA ASN A 146 -2.58 17.93 -15.34
C ASN A 146 -2.72 17.62 -16.85
N PRO A 147 -3.96 17.64 -17.42
CA PRO A 147 -4.18 17.35 -18.83
C PRO A 147 -3.52 18.32 -19.81
N LEU A 148 -3.23 19.56 -19.37
CA LEU A 148 -2.54 20.54 -20.20
C LEU A 148 -1.08 20.15 -20.45
N VAL A 149 -0.48 19.39 -19.54
CA VAL A 149 0.90 18.90 -19.66
C VAL A 149 0.94 17.53 -20.33
N ALA A 150 -0.07 16.71 -20.10
CA ALA A 150 -0.15 15.36 -20.61
C ALA A 150 -1.54 15.08 -21.22
N PRO A 151 -1.86 15.66 -22.39
CA PRO A 151 -3.13 15.40 -23.06
C PRO A 151 -3.26 13.90 -23.41
N ASP A 152 -4.47 13.35 -23.28
CA ASP A 152 -4.78 11.94 -23.54
C ASP A 152 -3.99 10.92 -22.70
N PHE A 153 -3.56 11.32 -21.47
CA PHE A 153 -2.80 10.43 -20.59
C PHE A 153 -3.56 9.16 -20.23
N ILE A 154 -4.85 9.28 -19.98
CA ILE A 154 -5.71 8.14 -19.62
C ILE A 154 -5.74 7.11 -20.75
N GLU A 155 -5.89 7.58 -21.98
CA GLU A 155 -5.95 6.75 -23.19
C GLU A 155 -4.60 6.06 -23.46
N ARG A 156 -3.50 6.74 -23.19
CA ARG A 156 -2.14 6.21 -23.37
C ARG A 156 -1.70 5.28 -22.24
N LEU A 157 -2.34 5.38 -21.08
CA LEU A 157 -1.96 4.58 -19.91
C LEU A 157 -2.16 3.09 -20.17
N GLY A 158 -3.30 2.68 -20.72
CA GLY A 158 -3.58 1.27 -20.98
C GLY A 158 -3.24 0.39 -19.78
N GLU A 159 -2.30 -0.53 -19.97
CA GLU A 159 -1.72 -1.39 -18.92
C GLU A 159 -0.28 -0.98 -18.54
N ASN A 160 0.22 0.13 -19.09
CA ASN A 160 1.56 0.62 -18.79
C ASN A 160 1.64 1.22 -17.40
N SER A 161 2.83 1.32 -16.85
CA SER A 161 3.09 2.12 -15.66
C SER A 161 3.09 3.62 -16.01
N PHE A 162 2.81 4.47 -15.01
CA PHE A 162 2.88 5.92 -15.18
C PHE A 162 4.25 6.38 -15.72
N ALA A 163 5.34 5.81 -15.22
CA ALA A 163 6.69 6.14 -15.65
C ALA A 163 6.93 5.82 -17.13
N GLU A 164 6.48 4.65 -17.58
CA GLU A 164 6.56 4.24 -19.00
C GLU A 164 5.78 5.21 -19.90
N VAL A 165 4.60 5.66 -19.47
CA VAL A 165 3.81 6.64 -20.25
C VAL A 165 4.50 7.99 -20.31
N TRP A 166 5.00 8.50 -19.18
CA TRP A 166 5.74 9.76 -19.15
C TRP A 166 6.96 9.74 -20.08
N GLU A 167 7.72 8.66 -20.04
CA GLU A 167 8.93 8.52 -20.85
C GLU A 167 8.62 8.28 -22.34
N ASN A 168 7.78 7.28 -22.64
CA ASN A 168 7.58 6.79 -24.00
C ASN A 168 6.58 7.63 -24.81
N ALA A 169 5.52 8.14 -24.16
CA ALA A 169 4.48 8.89 -24.86
C ALA A 169 4.71 10.40 -24.85
N TYR A 170 5.36 10.94 -23.83
CA TYR A 170 5.60 12.39 -23.70
C TYR A 170 7.07 12.77 -23.78
N GLY A 171 8.00 11.80 -23.82
CA GLY A 171 9.43 12.09 -23.81
C GLY A 171 9.88 12.89 -22.59
N THR A 172 9.13 12.79 -21.49
CA THR A 172 9.30 13.60 -20.28
C THR A 172 9.55 12.69 -19.09
N PRO A 173 10.80 12.28 -18.84
CA PRO A 173 11.11 11.57 -17.62
C PRO A 173 10.79 12.45 -16.41
N THR A 174 10.04 11.90 -15.47
CA THR A 174 9.67 12.61 -14.24
C THR A 174 10.56 12.18 -13.08
N HIS A 175 10.83 13.12 -12.17
CA HIS A 175 11.58 12.84 -10.93
C HIS A 175 10.75 13.24 -9.71
N THR A 176 10.99 12.58 -8.59
CA THR A 176 10.33 12.91 -7.33
C THR A 176 10.90 14.21 -6.78
N ARG A 177 10.04 15.20 -6.55
CA ARG A 177 10.39 16.49 -5.96
C ARG A 177 9.97 16.61 -4.49
N HIS A 178 8.89 15.94 -4.13
CA HIS A 178 8.38 15.86 -2.76
C HIS A 178 8.00 14.42 -2.45
N LEU A 179 8.33 14.00 -1.24
CA LEU A 179 7.98 12.70 -0.73
C LEU A 179 7.72 12.81 0.76
N ALA A 180 6.53 12.46 1.18
CA ALA A 180 6.15 12.44 2.58
C ALA A 180 5.53 11.10 2.97
N PHE A 181 5.84 10.65 4.20
CA PHE A 181 5.29 9.44 4.81
C PHE A 181 4.51 9.84 6.05
N LYS A 182 3.25 9.40 6.14
CA LYS A 182 2.38 9.71 7.26
C LYS A 182 1.75 8.42 7.79
N PRO A 183 1.95 8.05 9.06
CA PRO A 183 1.14 7.00 9.68
C PRO A 183 -0.33 7.38 9.58
N THR A 184 -1.15 6.45 9.12
CA THR A 184 -2.58 6.67 8.92
C THR A 184 -3.37 5.38 9.12
N ARG A 185 -4.64 5.41 8.77
CA ARG A 185 -5.53 4.26 8.69
C ARG A 185 -6.17 4.23 7.31
N LEU A 186 -6.58 3.05 6.88
CA LEU A 186 -7.33 2.94 5.64
C LEU A 186 -8.63 3.72 5.72
N SER A 187 -9.00 4.37 4.62
CA SER A 187 -10.26 5.13 4.50
C SER A 187 -10.88 4.94 3.11
N GLY A 188 -12.13 5.29 2.98
CA GLY A 188 -12.82 5.31 1.70
C GLY A 188 -12.65 4.03 0.87
N ASP A 189 -12.25 4.19 -0.37
CA ASP A 189 -12.07 3.10 -1.31
C ASP A 189 -10.84 2.25 -1.02
N ALA A 190 -9.81 2.79 -0.36
CA ALA A 190 -8.68 2.01 0.12
C ALA A 190 -9.14 0.86 1.04
N CYS A 191 -10.10 1.10 1.95
CA CYS A 191 -10.69 0.05 2.79
C CYS A 191 -11.30 -1.08 1.96
N LYS A 192 -12.12 -0.73 0.96
CA LYS A 192 -12.84 -1.70 0.13
C LYS A 192 -11.86 -2.54 -0.69
N VAL A 193 -10.92 -1.87 -1.35
CA VAL A 193 -9.94 -2.49 -2.26
C VAL A 193 -8.98 -3.40 -1.52
N MET A 194 -8.44 -2.91 -0.43
CA MET A 194 -7.42 -3.64 0.34
C MET A 194 -8.02 -4.65 1.33
N GLY A 195 -9.35 -4.70 1.46
CA GLY A 195 -10.04 -5.63 2.37
C GLY A 195 -9.78 -5.35 3.84
N GLY A 196 -9.58 -4.08 4.17
CA GLY A 196 -9.44 -3.58 5.54
C GLY A 196 -10.69 -2.87 6.04
N ASN A 197 -10.56 -2.16 7.14
CA ASN A 197 -11.57 -1.26 7.71
C ASN A 197 -10.89 0.03 8.22
N ALA A 198 -11.69 0.97 8.72
CA ALA A 198 -11.20 2.25 9.22
C ALA A 198 -10.27 2.17 10.44
N SER A 199 -10.05 0.98 11.02
CA SER A 199 -9.06 0.75 12.07
C SER A 199 -7.76 0.15 11.57
N THR A 200 -7.71 -0.28 10.30
CA THR A 200 -6.54 -0.94 9.71
C THR A 200 -5.39 0.07 9.57
N PRO A 201 -4.23 -0.18 10.22
CA PRO A 201 -3.05 0.68 10.08
C PRO A 201 -2.56 0.73 8.63
N SER A 202 -2.10 1.90 8.22
CA SER A 202 -1.59 2.14 6.88
C SER A 202 -0.49 3.20 6.92
N ILE A 203 0.35 3.23 5.91
CA ILE A 203 1.27 4.32 5.63
C ILE A 203 0.73 5.07 4.42
N LEU A 204 0.43 6.35 4.59
CA LEU A 204 0.13 7.24 3.48
C LEU A 204 1.45 7.78 2.94
N VAL A 205 1.66 7.58 1.64
CA VAL A 205 2.78 8.14 0.89
C VAL A 205 2.24 9.20 -0.04
N GLU A 206 2.67 10.42 0.15
CA GLU A 206 2.38 11.54 -0.74
C GLU A 206 3.62 11.82 -1.57
N LYS A 207 3.48 11.76 -2.90
CA LYS A 207 4.59 11.92 -3.83
C LYS A 207 4.23 12.92 -4.93
N HIS A 208 5.05 13.95 -5.09
CA HIS A 208 4.91 14.91 -6.18
C HIS A 208 6.04 14.69 -7.19
N ARG A 209 5.66 14.44 -8.43
CA ARG A 209 6.60 14.24 -9.53
C ARG A 209 6.66 15.48 -10.39
N ALA A 210 7.88 15.87 -10.74
CA ALA A 210 8.16 17.05 -11.56
C ALA A 210 8.83 16.67 -12.87
N ASP A 211 8.60 17.49 -13.89
CA ASP A 211 9.31 17.45 -15.15
C ASP A 211 10.70 18.14 -15.07
N ALA A 212 11.43 18.17 -16.20
CA ALA A 212 12.73 18.83 -16.30
C ALA A 212 12.67 20.34 -16.01
N GLN A 213 11.52 20.98 -16.20
CA GLN A 213 11.27 22.39 -15.88
C GLN A 213 10.86 22.60 -14.42
N ARG A 214 10.90 21.55 -13.60
CA ARG A 214 10.54 21.54 -12.18
C ARG A 214 9.06 21.83 -11.91
N ARG A 215 8.18 21.73 -12.92
CA ARG A 215 6.73 21.81 -12.73
C ARG A 215 6.22 20.49 -12.15
N ILE A 216 5.34 20.57 -11.19
CA ILE A 216 4.65 19.35 -10.70
C ILE A 216 3.66 18.92 -11.77
N VAL A 217 3.83 17.73 -12.30
CA VAL A 217 3.03 17.16 -13.40
C VAL A 217 2.16 16.01 -12.95
N GLN A 218 2.51 15.40 -11.81
CA GLN A 218 1.77 14.27 -11.20
C GLN A 218 1.85 14.35 -9.68
N VAL A 219 0.74 14.08 -9.02
CA VAL A 219 0.63 13.93 -7.56
C VAL A 219 0.05 12.56 -7.26
N ASP A 220 0.75 11.76 -6.49
CA ASP A 220 0.33 10.44 -6.05
C ASP A 220 0.02 10.45 -4.56
N ILE A 221 -1.13 9.93 -4.18
CA ILE A 221 -1.55 9.65 -2.81
C ILE A 221 -1.71 8.15 -2.70
N GLU A 222 -0.80 7.49 -2.01
CA GLU A 222 -0.75 6.04 -1.91
C GLU A 222 -1.01 5.59 -0.48
N TYR A 223 -1.92 4.62 -0.29
CA TYR A 223 -2.17 3.96 0.99
C TYR A 223 -1.53 2.58 0.95
N TRP A 224 -0.46 2.40 1.70
CA TRP A 224 0.28 1.16 1.79
C TRP A 224 -0.09 0.36 3.02
N ARG A 225 -0.20 -0.96 2.89
CA ARG A 225 -0.33 -1.83 4.05
C ARG A 225 0.91 -1.72 4.93
N PHE A 226 0.69 -1.40 6.19
CA PHE A 226 1.76 -1.23 7.18
C PHE A 226 2.66 -2.48 7.28
N GLU A 227 2.07 -3.66 7.23
CA GLU A 227 2.78 -4.95 7.36
C GLU A 227 3.51 -5.39 6.09
N SER A 228 3.28 -4.74 4.94
CA SER A 228 3.71 -5.26 3.64
C SER A 228 4.97 -4.60 3.09
N VAL A 229 5.42 -3.47 3.65
CA VAL A 229 6.47 -2.66 3.04
C VAL A 229 7.48 -2.15 4.07
N ASP A 230 8.73 -2.12 3.65
CA ASP A 230 9.80 -1.35 4.26
C ASP A 230 10.27 -0.29 3.27
N PHE A 231 10.04 0.98 3.60
CA PHE A 231 10.51 2.08 2.78
C PHE A 231 11.95 2.44 3.15
N PHE A 232 12.75 2.67 2.13
CA PHE A 232 14.10 3.20 2.30
C PHE A 232 14.40 4.23 1.22
N ILE A 233 15.31 5.16 1.51
CA ILE A 233 15.78 6.17 0.57
C ILE A 233 17.31 6.13 0.60
N ASN A 234 17.93 5.89 -0.57
CA ASN A 234 19.36 6.06 -0.73
C ASN A 234 19.62 7.53 -1.11
N LEU A 235 20.46 8.20 -0.34
CA LEU A 235 20.85 9.60 -0.53
C LEU A 235 22.07 9.71 -1.44
#